data_13aa2a25283178178c50d91a303c4360
#
_entry.id   13aa2a25283178178c50d91a303c4360
#
_cell.length_a   1.000
_cell.length_b   1.000
_cell.length_c   1.000
_cell.angle_alpha   90.00
_cell.angle_beta   90.00
_cell.angle_gamma   90.00
#
_symmetry.space_group_name_H-M   'P 1'
#
loop_
_entity.id
_entity.type
_entity.pdbx_description
1 polymer ?
#
loop_
_entity_poly.entity_id
_entity_poly.type
_entity_poly.pdbx_seq_one_letter_code
_entity_poly.pdbx_strand_id
1 'polypeptide(L)'
;MAGVKVTDLTPLGAAASDDVFYIVDTSANQSKKIEVQNIFDGMPQLASGTAALSVSNVTNSAVISLDYDCIYSRVGNVVTMTMPIVLVMDAGNNSTQFNLSLPIASDFTGQKQAYGVFFGSIEHSNLAGALIQSDDTNDAIFCQVESISNGAVFNYLTLSIQYLIL
;
A
#
# COMPACT_ATOMS: atom_id res chain seq x y z
N MET A 1 -3.62 -1.55 -55.22
CA MET A 1 -2.55 -1.83 -54.23
C MET A 1 -2.93 -3.13 -53.53
N ALA A 2 -2.04 -4.13 -53.51
CA ALA A 2 -2.26 -5.32 -52.69
C ALA A 2 -2.03 -4.93 -51.22
N GLY A 3 -3.03 -5.13 -50.36
CA GLY A 3 -2.85 -4.88 -48.94
C GLY A 3 -1.96 -5.96 -48.32
N VAL A 4 -1.07 -5.56 -47.41
CA VAL A 4 -0.26 -6.49 -46.62
C VAL A 4 -1.21 -7.19 -45.64
N LYS A 5 -1.15 -8.52 -45.59
CA LYS A 5 -1.92 -9.26 -44.56
C LYS A 5 -1.30 -9.05 -43.19
N VAL A 6 -2.13 -8.97 -42.15
CA VAL A 6 -1.65 -8.81 -40.75
C VAL A 6 -0.67 -9.92 -40.34
N THR A 7 -0.88 -11.13 -40.90
CA THR A 7 0.01 -12.29 -40.65
C THR A 7 1.42 -12.16 -41.21
N ASP A 8 1.61 -11.21 -42.14
CA ASP A 8 2.91 -10.99 -42.84
C ASP A 8 3.72 -9.87 -42.19
N LEU A 9 3.22 -9.31 -41.06
CA LEU A 9 3.93 -8.31 -40.29
C LEU A 9 4.96 -8.94 -39.35
N THR A 10 6.11 -8.30 -39.25
CA THR A 10 7.11 -8.73 -38.27
C THR A 10 6.54 -8.53 -36.84
N PRO A 11 6.62 -9.55 -35.96
CA PRO A 11 6.18 -9.37 -34.59
C PRO A 11 6.90 -8.23 -33.91
N LEU A 12 6.18 -7.37 -33.20
CA LEU A 12 6.73 -6.31 -32.37
C LEU A 12 7.30 -6.93 -31.09
N GLY A 13 8.58 -6.71 -30.81
CA GLY A 13 9.24 -7.27 -29.61
C GLY A 13 8.79 -6.62 -28.31
N ALA A 14 8.51 -5.31 -28.33
CA ALA A 14 7.95 -4.53 -27.23
C ALA A 14 7.20 -3.33 -27.83
N ALA A 15 6.06 -2.98 -27.27
CA ALA A 15 5.34 -1.78 -27.65
C ALA A 15 5.98 -0.54 -27.05
N ALA A 16 6.19 0.51 -27.85
CA ALA A 16 6.59 1.83 -27.40
C ALA A 16 5.33 2.69 -27.10
N SER A 17 5.50 3.75 -26.32
CA SER A 17 4.36 4.61 -25.90
C SER A 17 3.68 5.33 -27.09
N ASP A 18 4.44 5.57 -28.17
CA ASP A 18 3.98 6.22 -29.41
C ASP A 18 3.50 5.23 -30.49
N ASP A 19 3.58 3.92 -30.21
CA ASP A 19 2.96 2.92 -31.07
C ASP A 19 1.43 3.10 -31.09
N VAL A 20 0.80 2.72 -32.20
CA VAL A 20 -0.65 2.88 -32.37
C VAL A 20 -1.33 1.57 -32.75
N PHE A 21 -2.50 1.35 -32.18
CA PHE A 21 -3.43 0.33 -32.62
C PHE A 21 -4.51 0.93 -33.51
N TYR A 22 -4.85 0.23 -34.58
CA TYR A 22 -6.00 0.57 -35.39
C TYR A 22 -7.22 -0.23 -34.90
N ILE A 23 -8.28 0.48 -34.57
CA ILE A 23 -9.56 -0.09 -34.17
C ILE A 23 -10.63 0.30 -35.20
N VAL A 24 -11.59 -0.59 -35.40
CA VAL A 24 -12.77 -0.31 -36.22
C VAL A 24 -13.91 0.09 -35.30
N ASP A 25 -14.34 1.33 -35.39
CA ASP A 25 -15.57 1.78 -34.74
C ASP A 25 -16.75 1.38 -35.62
N THR A 26 -17.38 0.27 -35.26
CA THR A 26 -18.52 -0.30 -36.01
C THR A 26 -19.77 0.59 -35.93
N SER A 27 -19.90 1.42 -34.92
CA SER A 27 -21.02 2.33 -34.75
C SER A 27 -20.93 3.53 -35.69
N ALA A 28 -19.70 4.01 -35.95
CA ALA A 28 -19.46 5.15 -36.83
C ALA A 28 -18.95 4.72 -38.22
N ASN A 29 -18.78 3.42 -38.48
CA ASN A 29 -18.20 2.87 -39.71
C ASN A 29 -16.87 3.54 -40.11
N GLN A 30 -16.02 3.79 -39.10
CA GLN A 30 -14.73 4.46 -39.25
C GLN A 30 -13.63 3.66 -38.60
N SER A 31 -12.45 3.69 -39.21
CA SER A 31 -11.23 3.22 -38.56
C SER A 31 -10.60 4.35 -37.77
N LYS A 32 -10.28 4.09 -36.51
CA LYS A 32 -9.62 5.03 -35.59
C LYS A 32 -8.30 4.44 -35.13
N LYS A 33 -7.39 5.29 -34.72
CA LYS A 33 -6.16 4.89 -34.02
C LYS A 33 -6.29 5.20 -32.54
N ILE A 34 -5.70 4.34 -31.72
CA ILE A 34 -5.46 4.61 -30.30
C ILE A 34 -3.97 4.41 -30.03
N GLU A 35 -3.36 5.36 -29.38
CA GLU A 35 -1.97 5.25 -28.97
C GLU A 35 -1.83 4.30 -27.79
N VAL A 36 -0.74 3.55 -27.74
CA VAL A 36 -0.45 2.59 -26.68
C VAL A 36 -0.50 3.28 -25.30
N GLN A 37 0.03 4.49 -25.19
CA GLN A 37 -0.01 5.27 -23.96
C GLN A 37 -1.44 5.47 -23.44
N ASN A 38 -2.40 5.79 -24.30
CA ASN A 38 -3.80 5.99 -23.90
C ASN A 38 -4.46 4.71 -23.39
N ILE A 39 -3.99 3.54 -23.83
CA ILE A 39 -4.44 2.24 -23.27
C ILE A 39 -3.90 2.07 -21.85
N PHE A 40 -2.60 2.34 -21.65
CA PHE A 40 -1.97 2.20 -20.33
C PHE A 40 -2.50 3.24 -19.32
N ASP A 41 -2.77 4.47 -19.77
CA ASP A 41 -3.35 5.52 -18.91
C ASP A 41 -4.76 5.15 -18.41
N GLY A 42 -5.48 4.34 -19.15
CA GLY A 42 -6.79 3.80 -18.76
C GLY A 42 -6.73 2.56 -17.84
N MET A 43 -5.55 1.96 -17.65
CA MET A 43 -5.39 0.78 -16.80
C MET A 43 -5.18 1.17 -15.33
N PRO A 44 -5.70 0.37 -14.37
CA PRO A 44 -5.36 0.56 -12.97
C PRO A 44 -3.85 0.50 -12.77
N GLN A 45 -3.30 1.47 -12.06
CA GLN A 45 -1.86 1.47 -11.73
C GLN A 45 -1.53 0.28 -10.84
N LEU A 46 -0.53 -0.51 -11.25
CA LEU A 46 -0.03 -1.65 -10.50
C LEU A 46 1.39 -1.36 -10.03
N ALA A 47 1.67 -1.60 -8.78
CA ALA A 47 3.01 -1.54 -8.23
C ALA A 47 3.14 -2.56 -7.09
N SER A 48 4.32 -3.08 -6.90
CA SER A 48 4.66 -3.91 -5.73
C SER A 48 6.13 -3.77 -5.42
N GLY A 49 6.49 -3.97 -4.17
CA GLY A 49 7.88 -3.87 -3.76
C GLY A 49 8.06 -3.99 -2.25
N THR A 50 9.25 -3.61 -1.83
CA THR A 50 9.59 -3.43 -0.42
C THR A 50 9.94 -1.97 -0.15
N ALA A 51 9.72 -1.52 1.08
CA ALA A 51 10.03 -0.16 1.50
C ALA A 51 10.50 -0.16 2.96
N ALA A 52 11.58 0.55 3.23
CA ALA A 52 11.97 0.88 4.58
C ALA A 52 11.05 2.00 5.10
N LEU A 53 10.31 1.72 6.16
CA LEU A 53 9.42 2.68 6.80
C LEU A 53 10.08 3.32 8.01
N SER A 54 9.53 4.43 8.47
CA SER A 54 9.93 5.12 9.68
C SER A 54 8.78 5.23 10.67
N VAL A 55 9.13 5.28 11.96
CA VAL A 55 8.21 5.52 13.06
C VAL A 55 8.41 6.92 13.59
N SER A 56 7.33 7.61 13.91
CA SER A 56 7.34 8.94 14.52
C SER A 56 6.21 9.08 15.54
N ASN A 57 6.18 10.19 16.27
CA ASN A 57 5.12 10.53 17.25
C ASN A 57 4.85 9.41 18.27
N VAL A 58 5.93 8.77 18.74
CA VAL A 58 5.83 7.64 19.68
C VAL A 58 5.45 8.12 21.07
N THR A 59 4.47 7.46 21.67
CA THR A 59 4.07 7.67 23.08
C THR A 59 3.95 6.34 23.80
N ASN A 60 4.37 6.32 25.07
CA ASN A 60 4.24 5.17 25.98
C ASN A 60 4.93 3.89 25.49
N SER A 61 6.02 4.02 24.71
CA SER A 61 6.79 2.89 24.24
C SER A 61 8.29 3.10 24.49
N ALA A 62 8.92 2.11 25.08
CA ALA A 62 10.36 2.05 25.26
C ALA A 62 11.11 1.72 23.96
N VAL A 63 10.49 0.87 23.12
CA VAL A 63 11.05 0.45 21.83
C VAL A 63 9.94 0.20 20.83
N ILE A 64 10.08 0.76 19.64
CA ILE A 64 9.41 0.29 18.42
C ILE A 64 10.50 0.07 17.39
N SER A 65 10.67 -1.17 16.95
CA SER A 65 11.67 -1.53 15.94
C SER A 65 10.99 -2.09 14.69
N LEU A 66 11.46 -1.59 13.54
CA LEU A 66 11.08 -2.04 12.20
C LEU A 66 12.27 -2.80 11.61
N ASP A 67 12.50 -4.03 12.09
CA ASP A 67 13.68 -4.82 11.73
C ASP A 67 13.64 -5.34 10.28
N TYR A 68 12.50 -5.23 9.62
CA TYR A 68 12.26 -5.70 8.27
C TYR A 68 11.57 -4.64 7.43
N ASP A 69 11.90 -4.63 6.15
CA ASP A 69 11.18 -3.81 5.17
C ASP A 69 9.70 -4.22 5.06
N CYS A 70 8.86 -3.24 4.85
CA CYS A 70 7.46 -3.45 4.52
C CYS A 70 7.35 -4.04 3.11
N ILE A 71 6.51 -5.06 2.93
CA ILE A 71 6.09 -5.56 1.63
C ILE A 71 4.78 -4.86 1.27
N TYR A 72 4.70 -4.29 0.08
CA TYR A 72 3.48 -3.63 -0.37
C TYR A 72 3.07 -4.03 -1.79
N SER A 73 1.78 -3.87 -2.07
CA SER A 73 1.21 -3.93 -3.42
C SER A 73 0.18 -2.81 -3.61
N ARG A 74 0.11 -2.29 -4.83
CA ARG A 74 -0.83 -1.26 -5.24
C ARG A 74 -1.68 -1.75 -6.40
N VAL A 75 -2.98 -1.53 -6.33
CA VAL A 75 -3.93 -1.71 -7.44
C VAL A 75 -4.79 -0.45 -7.55
N GLY A 76 -4.62 0.31 -8.59
CA GLY A 76 -5.27 1.62 -8.73
C GLY A 76 -4.90 2.56 -7.59
N ASN A 77 -5.88 3.02 -6.86
CA ASN A 77 -5.71 3.92 -5.72
C ASN A 77 -5.61 3.19 -4.36
N VAL A 78 -5.62 1.87 -4.35
CA VAL A 78 -5.53 1.08 -3.11
C VAL A 78 -4.12 0.54 -2.95
N VAL A 79 -3.50 0.79 -1.80
CA VAL A 79 -2.26 0.17 -1.37
C VAL A 79 -2.54 -0.78 -0.22
N THR A 80 -2.03 -2.00 -0.34
CA THR A 80 -1.99 -2.97 0.76
C THR A 80 -0.54 -3.16 1.16
N MET A 81 -0.26 -3.06 2.45
CA MET A 81 1.08 -3.28 3.00
C MET A 81 1.06 -4.23 4.20
N THR A 82 2.16 -4.96 4.38
CA THR A 82 2.33 -5.89 5.50
C THR A 82 3.78 -5.83 5.99
N MET A 83 3.95 -5.82 7.30
CA MET A 83 5.28 -5.83 7.93
C MET A 83 5.23 -6.39 9.36
N PRO A 84 6.29 -7.05 9.83
CA PRO A 84 6.48 -7.36 11.24
C PRO A 84 7.03 -6.12 11.98
N ILE A 85 6.60 -5.94 13.22
CA ILE A 85 7.14 -4.93 14.13
C ILE A 85 7.46 -5.56 15.48
N VAL A 86 8.45 -5.01 16.16
CA VAL A 86 8.73 -5.28 17.58
C VAL A 86 8.29 -4.08 18.38
N LEU A 87 7.48 -4.32 19.41
CA LEU A 87 6.93 -3.28 20.27
C LEU A 87 7.17 -3.63 21.73
N VAL A 88 7.81 -2.71 22.46
CA VAL A 88 7.96 -2.81 23.92
C VAL A 88 7.29 -1.58 24.52
N MET A 89 6.25 -1.79 25.30
CA MET A 89 5.55 -0.72 26.02
C MET A 89 6.34 -0.28 27.24
N ASP A 90 6.26 1.00 27.59
CA ASP A 90 6.86 1.52 28.81
C ASP A 90 6.24 0.87 30.06
N ALA A 91 7.05 0.68 31.08
CA ALA A 91 6.57 0.18 32.37
C ALA A 91 5.48 1.10 32.94
N GLY A 92 4.36 0.51 33.34
CA GLY A 92 3.20 1.25 33.85
C GLY A 92 2.17 1.64 32.79
N ASN A 93 2.45 1.44 31.50
CA ASN A 93 1.49 1.68 30.43
C ASN A 93 1.01 0.40 29.77
N ASN A 94 -0.25 0.39 29.40
CA ASN A 94 -0.90 -0.69 28.66
C ASN A 94 -1.41 -0.25 27.27
N SER A 95 -1.07 0.93 26.83
CA SER A 95 -1.38 1.47 25.50
C SER A 95 -0.19 2.24 24.97
N THR A 96 0.15 2.05 23.70
CA THR A 96 1.14 2.81 22.98
C THR A 96 0.58 3.33 21.67
N GLN A 97 1.08 4.49 21.24
CA GLN A 97 0.69 5.13 19.99
C GLN A 97 1.93 5.52 19.19
N PHE A 98 1.83 5.45 17.88
CA PHE A 98 2.89 5.88 16.97
C PHE A 98 2.33 6.13 15.56
N ASN A 99 3.04 6.91 14.78
CA ASN A 99 2.79 7.09 13.36
C ASN A 99 3.80 6.28 12.55
N LEU A 100 3.32 5.68 11.46
CA LEU A 100 4.10 4.91 10.51
C LEU A 100 4.09 5.62 9.15
N SER A 101 5.27 5.81 8.55
CA SER A 101 5.35 6.37 7.19
C SER A 101 4.75 5.42 6.15
N LEU A 102 4.44 5.97 4.97
CA LEU A 102 3.82 5.23 3.88
C LEU A 102 4.87 4.73 2.88
N PRO A 103 4.75 3.51 2.31
CA PRO A 103 5.58 3.06 1.19
C PRO A 103 5.28 3.83 -0.11
N ILE A 104 4.07 4.28 -0.28
CA ILE A 104 3.63 5.18 -1.36
C ILE A 104 2.88 6.34 -0.70
N ALA A 105 3.33 7.56 -0.94
CA ALA A 105 2.73 8.76 -0.36
C ALA A 105 1.23 8.88 -0.72
N SER A 106 0.47 9.45 0.22
CA SER A 106 -0.94 9.80 0.03
C SER A 106 -1.22 11.09 0.81
N ASP A 107 -2.01 11.96 0.22
CA ASP A 107 -2.47 13.20 0.87
C ASP A 107 -3.80 12.90 1.59
N PHE A 108 -3.75 12.37 2.80
CA PHE A 108 -4.95 12.05 3.56
C PHE A 108 -5.75 13.32 3.90
N THR A 109 -7.06 13.26 3.68
CA THR A 109 -8.01 14.33 4.00
C THR A 109 -8.94 13.96 5.16
N GLY A 110 -8.73 12.82 5.81
CA GLY A 110 -9.51 12.35 6.93
C GLY A 110 -9.05 10.99 7.48
N GLN A 111 -9.49 10.68 8.68
CA GLN A 111 -9.03 9.53 9.45
C GLN A 111 -9.52 8.15 8.98
N LYS A 112 -10.40 8.09 7.98
CA LYS A 112 -11.02 6.83 7.51
C LYS A 112 -10.48 6.32 6.18
N GLN A 113 -9.33 6.82 5.75
CA GLN A 113 -8.72 6.48 4.47
C GLN A 113 -7.67 5.38 4.58
N ALA A 114 -7.40 4.94 5.81
CA ALA A 114 -6.60 3.77 6.11
C ALA A 114 -7.29 2.91 7.16
N TYR A 115 -7.09 1.61 7.06
CA TYR A 115 -7.53 0.63 8.06
C TYR A 115 -6.61 -0.58 8.02
N GLY A 116 -6.57 -1.31 9.12
CA GLY A 116 -5.72 -2.49 9.20
C GLY A 116 -5.92 -3.27 10.47
N VAL A 117 -5.07 -4.27 10.64
CA VAL A 117 -5.08 -5.16 11.78
C VAL A 117 -3.65 -5.50 12.21
N PHE A 118 -3.50 -5.76 13.50
CA PHE A 118 -2.32 -6.39 14.05
C PHE A 118 -2.61 -7.88 14.28
N PHE A 119 -1.69 -8.71 13.83
CA PHE A 119 -1.71 -10.14 14.11
C PHE A 119 -0.54 -10.47 15.04
N GLY A 120 -0.83 -11.19 16.14
CA GLY A 120 0.19 -11.75 17.01
C GLY A 120 0.20 -13.27 16.92
N SER A 121 1.30 -13.92 17.28
CA SER A 121 1.33 -15.34 17.57
C SER A 121 0.59 -15.63 18.91
N ILE A 122 0.39 -16.91 19.21
CA ILE A 122 -0.23 -17.33 20.51
C ILE A 122 0.56 -16.79 21.73
N GLU A 123 1.84 -16.46 21.53
CA GLU A 123 2.71 -15.83 22.53
C GLU A 123 2.30 -14.39 22.88
N HIS A 124 1.46 -13.76 22.06
CA HIS A 124 0.95 -12.40 22.25
C HIS A 124 -0.47 -12.38 22.86
N SER A 125 -0.74 -13.28 23.79
CA SER A 125 -2.02 -13.35 24.53
C SER A 125 -2.37 -12.06 25.26
N ASN A 126 -1.42 -11.13 25.41
CA ASN A 126 -1.60 -9.84 26.07
C ASN A 126 -2.18 -8.74 25.16
N LEU A 127 -2.33 -8.96 23.86
CA LEU A 127 -2.94 -7.98 22.96
C LEU A 127 -4.44 -7.83 23.28
N ALA A 128 -4.84 -6.66 23.74
CA ALA A 128 -6.23 -6.35 24.09
C ALA A 128 -6.98 -5.71 22.91
N GLY A 129 -6.30 -4.89 22.12
CA GLY A 129 -6.90 -4.20 21.00
C GLY A 129 -5.88 -3.47 20.16
N ALA A 130 -6.33 -3.02 18.99
CA ALA A 130 -5.55 -2.14 18.14
C ALA A 130 -6.48 -1.22 17.35
N LEU A 131 -6.02 0.02 17.12
CA LEU A 131 -6.63 0.99 16.22
C LEU A 131 -5.61 1.35 15.15
N ILE A 132 -6.04 1.30 13.90
CA ILE A 132 -5.27 1.75 12.74
C ILE A 132 -6.16 2.69 11.95
N GLN A 133 -5.65 3.88 11.67
CA GLN A 133 -6.35 4.90 10.90
C GLN A 133 -5.36 5.80 10.16
N SER A 134 -5.84 6.55 9.16
CA SER A 134 -5.04 7.61 8.54
C SER A 134 -4.88 8.80 9.48
N ASP A 135 -3.70 9.36 9.52
CA ASP A 135 -3.38 10.65 10.15
C ASP A 135 -3.29 11.71 9.03
N ASP A 136 -4.33 12.52 8.91
CA ASP A 136 -4.46 13.57 7.90
C ASP A 136 -3.61 14.81 8.19
N THR A 137 -3.02 14.89 9.38
CA THR A 137 -2.11 15.99 9.74
C THR A 137 -0.67 15.71 9.35
N ASN A 138 -0.26 14.43 9.38
CA ASN A 138 1.11 14.01 9.14
C ASN A 138 1.28 13.16 7.87
N ASP A 139 0.23 12.93 7.09
CA ASP A 139 0.19 12.03 5.94
C ASP A 139 0.80 10.66 6.25
N ALA A 140 0.36 10.08 7.35
CA ALA A 140 0.92 8.87 7.93
C ALA A 140 -0.19 7.91 8.37
N ILE A 141 0.18 6.72 8.78
CA ILE A 141 -0.74 5.79 9.46
C ILE A 141 -0.59 5.96 10.96
N PHE A 142 -1.64 6.40 11.63
CA PHE A 142 -1.72 6.36 13.09
C PHE A 142 -2.03 4.94 13.55
N CYS A 143 -1.22 4.44 14.47
CA CYS A 143 -1.35 3.14 15.10
C CYS A 143 -1.46 3.31 16.60
N GLN A 144 -2.43 2.62 17.20
CA GLN A 144 -2.53 2.45 18.66
C GLN A 144 -2.62 0.96 18.95
N VAL A 145 -1.83 0.49 19.90
CA VAL A 145 -1.83 -0.90 20.36
C VAL A 145 -2.12 -0.90 21.85
N GLU A 146 -3.05 -1.75 22.27
CA GLU A 146 -3.45 -1.91 23.66
C GLU A 146 -3.12 -3.32 24.16
N SER A 147 -2.68 -3.41 25.41
CA SER A 147 -2.37 -4.65 26.12
C SER A 147 -3.23 -4.80 27.35
N ILE A 148 -3.50 -6.04 27.74
CA ILE A 148 -4.14 -6.36 29.04
C ILE A 148 -3.18 -6.20 30.23
N SER A 149 -1.88 -6.04 29.99
CA SER A 149 -0.85 -5.88 31.02
C SER A 149 0.06 -4.70 30.72
N ASN A 150 0.49 -4.01 31.78
CA ASN A 150 1.47 -2.93 31.67
C ASN A 150 2.86 -3.46 31.27
N GLY A 151 3.59 -2.66 30.50
CA GLY A 151 4.96 -3.01 30.10
C GLY A 151 5.04 -4.23 29.18
N ALA A 152 4.00 -4.50 28.39
CA ALA A 152 3.95 -5.67 27.51
C ALA A 152 5.03 -5.60 26.43
N VAL A 153 5.57 -6.75 26.06
CA VAL A 153 6.51 -6.95 24.97
C VAL A 153 5.84 -7.77 23.89
N PHE A 154 5.82 -7.23 22.67
CA PHE A 154 5.32 -7.90 21.48
C PHE A 154 6.48 -8.09 20.50
N ASN A 155 7.00 -9.30 20.43
CA ASN A 155 8.02 -9.66 19.43
C ASN A 155 7.30 -10.11 18.15
N TYR A 156 7.65 -9.47 17.02
CA TYR A 156 7.12 -9.80 15.69
C TYR A 156 5.59 -9.76 15.59
N LEU A 157 5.00 -8.69 16.09
CA LEU A 157 3.62 -8.38 15.79
C LEU A 157 3.50 -8.07 14.30
N THR A 158 2.66 -8.78 13.56
CA THR A 158 2.46 -8.51 12.13
C THR A 158 1.39 -7.45 11.96
N LEU A 159 1.73 -6.40 11.26
CA LEU A 159 0.84 -5.32 10.87
C LEU A 159 0.43 -5.48 9.41
N SER A 160 -0.87 -5.49 9.12
CA SER A 160 -1.41 -5.45 7.76
C SER A 160 -2.36 -4.27 7.61
N ILE A 161 -2.11 -3.42 6.64
CA ILE A 161 -2.84 -2.16 6.42
C ILE A 161 -3.25 -2.06 4.96
N GLN A 162 -4.44 -1.47 4.75
CA GLN A 162 -4.86 -0.94 3.46
C GLN A 162 -5.14 0.55 3.57
N TYR A 163 -4.75 1.32 2.56
CA TYR A 163 -5.04 2.75 2.48
C TYR A 163 -5.28 3.20 1.04
N LEU A 164 -5.92 4.37 0.91
CA LEU A 164 -6.18 5.01 -0.37
C LEU A 164 -5.09 6.03 -0.69
N ILE A 165 -4.66 6.07 -1.95
CA ILE A 165 -3.90 7.18 -2.51
C ILE A 165 -4.91 8.17 -3.08
N LEU A 166 -4.81 9.42 -2.69
CA LEU A 166 -5.68 10.52 -3.10
C LEU A 166 -4.98 11.42 -4.11
#